data_b5e71508ea0388c333f9055f4ea1d265
#
_entry.id   b5e71508ea0388c333f9055f4ea1d265
#
_cell.length_a   1.000
_cell.length_b   1.000
_cell.length_c   1.000
_cell.angle_alpha   90.00
_cell.angle_beta   90.00
_cell.angle_gamma   90.00
#
_symmetry.space_group_name_H-M   'P 1'
#
loop_
_entity.id
_entity.type
_entity.pdbx_description
1 polymer ?
#
loop_
_entity_poly.entity_id
_entity_poly.type
_entity_poly.pdbx_seq_one_letter_code
_entity_poly.pdbx_strand_id
1 'polypeptide(L)'
;MSSKNPLVPQTVEKEAGHEVSERGDNAKKLYLNFVVMSIYFSANHGSVTSVIALASSFDPTLGSYSVGTLYGCYVLTAMFAGQYIIEATSAKNVLVWSLALYAVYVASYLIAVIFPAAAWPAVLFGATVGGIGAGTLWVGQGSYFKVNAQKYARASEGITEE
;
A
#
# COMPACT_ATOMS: atom_id res chain seq x y z
N MET A 1 31.68 32.57 -11.47
CA MET A 1 31.12 33.86 -11.93
C MET A 1 29.93 33.56 -12.82
N SER A 2 28.72 33.64 -12.26
CA SER A 2 27.46 33.40 -13.00
C SER A 2 27.17 34.65 -13.86
N SER A 3 27.27 34.50 -15.18
CA SER A 3 26.94 35.53 -16.15
C SER A 3 25.43 35.71 -16.19
N LYS A 4 24.88 36.71 -15.50
CA LYS A 4 23.47 37.10 -15.64
C LYS A 4 23.25 37.62 -17.06
N ASN A 5 22.35 36.98 -17.78
CA ASN A 5 21.93 37.44 -19.11
C ASN A 5 21.07 38.71 -18.95
N PRO A 6 21.55 39.90 -19.41
CA PRO A 6 20.86 41.18 -19.14
C PRO A 6 19.55 41.36 -19.93
N LEU A 7 19.15 40.40 -20.75
CA LEU A 7 17.99 40.50 -21.62
C LEU A 7 16.71 39.83 -21.04
N VAL A 8 16.82 39.15 -19.89
CA VAL A 8 15.65 38.49 -19.26
C VAL A 8 15.07 39.43 -18.21
N PRO A 9 13.78 39.80 -18.30
CA PRO A 9 13.11 40.63 -17.27
C PRO A 9 13.20 39.93 -15.90
N GLN A 10 13.50 40.70 -14.85
CA GLN A 10 13.59 40.20 -13.47
C GLN A 10 12.32 39.49 -12.98
N THR A 11 11.16 39.80 -13.55
CA THR A 11 9.89 39.15 -13.29
C THR A 11 9.87 37.69 -13.76
N VAL A 12 10.44 37.42 -14.94
CA VAL A 12 10.52 36.06 -15.52
C VAL A 12 11.48 35.18 -14.71
N GLU A 13 12.62 35.74 -14.27
CA GLU A 13 13.59 35.04 -13.44
C GLU A 13 12.99 34.69 -12.05
N LYS A 14 12.19 35.58 -11.48
CA LYS A 14 11.52 35.37 -10.20
C LYS A 14 10.36 34.36 -10.29
N GLU A 15 9.61 34.36 -11.38
CA GLU A 15 8.55 33.38 -11.65
C GLU A 15 9.14 31.98 -11.87
N ALA A 16 10.21 31.87 -12.67
CA ALA A 16 10.92 30.61 -12.88
C ALA A 16 11.48 30.04 -11.56
N GLY A 17 12.10 30.88 -10.73
CA GLY A 17 12.60 30.47 -9.42
C GLY A 17 11.48 30.00 -8.46
N HIS A 18 10.30 30.60 -8.53
CA HIS A 18 9.14 30.19 -7.74
C HIS A 18 8.62 28.83 -8.21
N GLU A 19 8.49 28.61 -9.53
CA GLU A 19 8.04 27.33 -10.08
C GLU A 19 9.00 26.17 -9.74
N VAL A 20 10.30 26.40 -9.82
CA VAL A 20 11.33 25.40 -9.45
C VAL A 20 11.22 25.05 -7.96
N SER A 21 11.04 26.05 -7.09
CA SER A 21 10.84 25.82 -5.65
C SER A 21 9.56 25.02 -5.34
N GLU A 22 8.43 25.34 -5.99
CA GLU A 22 7.20 24.57 -5.82
C GLU A 22 7.32 23.12 -6.31
N ARG A 23 8.01 22.90 -7.43
CA ARG A 23 8.28 21.55 -7.95
C ARG A 23 9.14 20.74 -6.97
N GLY A 24 10.18 21.35 -6.41
CA GLY A 24 11.01 20.73 -5.40
C GLY A 24 10.26 20.31 -4.14
N ASP A 25 9.38 21.17 -3.65
CA ASP A 25 8.54 20.87 -2.49
C ASP A 25 7.51 19.77 -2.78
N ASN A 26 6.96 19.73 -3.98
CA ASN A 26 6.06 18.67 -4.41
C ASN A 26 6.78 17.32 -4.54
N ALA A 27 8.00 17.30 -5.07
CA ALA A 27 8.83 16.10 -5.14
C ALA A 27 9.14 15.55 -3.74
N LYS A 28 9.52 16.40 -2.78
CA LYS A 28 9.75 16.01 -1.38
C LYS A 28 8.50 15.43 -0.71
N LYS A 29 7.33 16.04 -0.93
CA LYS A 29 6.04 15.54 -0.40
C LYS A 29 5.69 14.17 -0.98
N LEU A 30 5.90 13.97 -2.29
CA LEU A 30 5.67 12.68 -2.94
C LEU A 30 6.59 11.59 -2.39
N TYR A 31 7.88 11.91 -2.21
CA TYR A 31 8.85 11.00 -1.61
C TYR A 31 8.47 10.64 -0.16
N LEU A 32 8.13 11.64 0.67
CA LEU A 32 7.73 11.40 2.06
C LEU A 32 6.47 10.52 2.15
N ASN A 33 5.47 10.79 1.32
CA ASN A 33 4.25 9.98 1.26
C ASN A 33 4.56 8.53 0.87
N PHE A 34 5.50 8.32 -0.05
CA PHE A 34 5.95 6.99 -0.44
C PHE A 34 6.64 6.26 0.73
N VAL A 35 7.56 6.93 1.43
CA VAL A 35 8.28 6.36 2.59
C VAL A 35 7.29 5.98 3.70
N VAL A 36 6.38 6.89 4.05
CA VAL A 36 5.35 6.67 5.08
C VAL A 36 4.47 5.48 4.71
N MET A 37 3.99 5.42 3.47
CA MET A 37 3.21 4.29 2.97
C MET A 37 3.98 2.97 3.06
N SER A 38 5.26 2.97 2.69
CA SER A 38 6.12 1.78 2.75
C SER A 38 6.31 1.28 4.18
N ILE A 39 6.46 2.17 5.16
CA ILE A 39 6.58 1.81 6.59
C ILE A 39 5.28 1.16 7.08
N TYR A 40 4.13 1.79 6.84
CA TYR A 40 2.83 1.23 7.23
C TYR A 40 2.56 -0.12 6.57
N PHE A 41 2.85 -0.23 5.29
CA PHE A 41 2.72 -1.48 4.54
C PHE A 41 3.59 -2.58 5.14
N SER A 42 4.88 -2.30 5.40
CA SER A 42 5.82 -3.27 5.98
C SER A 42 5.41 -3.72 7.38
N ALA A 43 4.96 -2.81 8.23
CA ALA A 43 4.49 -3.14 9.57
C ALA A 43 3.24 -4.03 9.53
N ASN A 44 2.27 -3.70 8.69
CA ASN A 44 1.06 -4.50 8.52
C ASN A 44 1.39 -5.88 7.93
N HIS A 45 2.18 -5.93 6.87
CA HIS A 45 2.57 -7.19 6.22
C HIS A 45 3.39 -8.08 7.16
N GLY A 46 4.30 -7.51 7.94
CA GLY A 46 5.06 -8.23 8.97
C GLY A 46 4.14 -8.87 10.02
N SER A 47 3.12 -8.15 10.49
CA SER A 47 2.13 -8.69 11.43
C SER A 47 1.35 -9.87 10.84
N VAL A 48 0.86 -9.75 9.61
CA VAL A 48 0.13 -10.83 8.92
C VAL A 48 1.03 -12.04 8.68
N THR A 49 2.25 -11.83 8.22
CA THR A 49 3.23 -12.89 7.97
C THR A 49 3.57 -13.64 9.25
N SER A 50 3.68 -12.93 10.38
CA SER A 50 3.89 -13.55 11.69
C SER A 50 2.72 -14.46 12.09
N VAL A 51 1.49 -14.02 11.87
CA VAL A 51 0.29 -14.84 12.14
C VAL A 51 0.27 -16.08 11.24
N ILE A 52 0.58 -15.95 9.94
CA ILE A 52 0.66 -17.06 9.00
C ILE A 52 1.72 -18.08 9.46
N ALA A 53 2.91 -17.62 9.88
CA ALA A 53 3.99 -18.48 10.35
C ALA A 53 3.63 -19.23 11.64
N LEU A 54 2.84 -18.60 12.54
CA LEU A 54 2.43 -19.20 13.81
C LEU A 54 1.12 -19.99 13.73
N ALA A 55 0.37 -19.88 12.63
CA ALA A 55 -0.94 -20.49 12.47
C ALA A 55 -0.94 -22.01 12.74
N SER A 56 0.04 -22.73 12.19
CA SER A 56 0.20 -24.17 12.39
C SER A 56 0.68 -24.54 13.80
N SER A 57 1.29 -23.60 14.54
CA SER A 57 1.68 -23.81 15.94
C SER A 57 0.50 -23.63 16.89
N PHE A 58 -0.49 -22.83 16.52
CA PHE A 58 -1.72 -22.64 17.28
C PHE A 58 -2.62 -23.91 17.21
N ASP A 59 -2.90 -24.38 16.02
CA ASP A 59 -3.60 -25.62 15.70
C ASP A 59 -3.15 -26.06 14.31
N PRO A 60 -2.43 -27.19 14.15
CA PRO A 60 -1.89 -27.62 12.87
C PRO A 60 -2.95 -27.79 11.78
N THR A 61 -4.13 -28.28 12.14
CA THR A 61 -5.23 -28.51 11.19
C THR A 61 -5.89 -27.21 10.80
N LEU A 62 -6.36 -26.44 11.78
CA LEU A 62 -7.00 -25.14 11.56
C LEU A 62 -6.04 -24.16 10.87
N GLY A 63 -4.77 -24.13 11.28
CA GLY A 63 -3.76 -23.29 10.67
C GLY A 63 -3.56 -23.59 9.19
N SER A 64 -3.47 -24.87 8.81
CA SER A 64 -3.34 -25.28 7.41
C SER A 64 -4.57 -24.87 6.58
N TYR A 65 -5.78 -25.10 7.08
CA TYR A 65 -7.00 -24.66 6.40
C TYR A 65 -7.09 -23.14 6.29
N SER A 66 -6.71 -22.41 7.32
CA SER A 66 -6.70 -20.94 7.33
C SER A 66 -5.75 -20.39 6.27
N VAL A 67 -4.52 -20.88 6.25
CA VAL A 67 -3.51 -20.43 5.27
C VAL A 67 -3.93 -20.79 3.84
N GLY A 68 -4.44 -22.01 3.63
CA GLY A 68 -4.99 -22.43 2.33
C GLY A 68 -6.15 -21.55 1.86
N THR A 69 -7.10 -21.23 2.75
CA THR A 69 -8.23 -20.34 2.46
C THR A 69 -7.76 -18.92 2.14
N LEU A 70 -6.82 -18.39 2.94
CA LEU A 70 -6.28 -17.05 2.72
C LEU A 70 -5.63 -16.94 1.34
N TYR A 71 -4.73 -17.86 0.99
CA TYR A 71 -4.06 -17.82 -0.31
C TYR A 71 -5.01 -18.13 -1.47
N GLY A 72 -5.98 -19.01 -1.32
CA GLY A 72 -7.00 -19.26 -2.32
C GLY A 72 -7.82 -18.01 -2.62
N CYS A 73 -8.35 -17.35 -1.60
CA CYS A 73 -9.09 -16.09 -1.76
C CYS A 73 -8.19 -14.96 -2.30
N TYR A 74 -6.92 -14.91 -1.88
CA TYR A 74 -5.95 -13.95 -2.40
C TYR A 74 -5.77 -14.08 -3.90
N VAL A 75 -5.49 -15.28 -4.41
CA VAL A 75 -5.27 -15.52 -5.84
C VAL A 75 -6.54 -15.19 -6.64
N LEU A 76 -7.70 -15.67 -6.20
CA LEU A 76 -8.97 -15.38 -6.89
C LEU A 76 -9.26 -13.87 -6.93
N THR A 77 -9.08 -13.17 -5.83
CA THR A 77 -9.31 -11.72 -5.77
C THR A 77 -8.31 -10.95 -6.65
N ALA A 78 -7.03 -11.29 -6.60
CA ALA A 78 -6.01 -10.63 -7.41
C ALA A 78 -6.26 -10.81 -8.91
N MET A 79 -6.68 -12.01 -9.33
CA MET A 79 -6.93 -12.32 -10.75
C MET A 79 -8.21 -11.70 -11.30
N PHE A 80 -9.29 -11.71 -10.52
CA PHE A 80 -10.62 -11.41 -11.06
C PHE A 80 -11.21 -10.08 -10.57
N ALA A 81 -10.87 -9.63 -9.37
CA ALA A 81 -11.51 -8.47 -8.77
C ALA A 81 -10.56 -7.28 -8.55
N GLY A 82 -9.26 -7.50 -8.37
CA GLY A 82 -8.32 -6.47 -7.95
C GLY A 82 -8.31 -5.24 -8.85
N GLN A 83 -8.25 -5.43 -10.16
CA GLN A 83 -8.22 -4.32 -11.13
C GLN A 83 -9.54 -3.53 -11.14
N TYR A 84 -10.69 -4.21 -11.16
CA TYR A 84 -12.01 -3.57 -11.14
C TYR A 84 -12.22 -2.71 -9.89
N ILE A 85 -11.78 -3.20 -8.73
CA ILE A 85 -11.92 -2.47 -7.47
C ILE A 85 -11.08 -1.19 -7.48
N ILE A 86 -9.88 -1.23 -8.07
CA ILE A 86 -9.00 -0.05 -8.18
C ILE A 86 -9.60 1.00 -9.12
N GLU A 87 -10.11 0.57 -10.27
CA GLU A 87 -10.75 1.46 -11.24
C GLU A 87 -12.01 2.12 -10.67
N ALA A 88 -12.79 1.38 -9.90
CA ALA A 88 -14.03 1.89 -9.29
C ALA A 88 -13.78 2.85 -8.11
N THR A 89 -12.64 2.72 -7.39
CA THR A 89 -12.48 3.42 -6.11
C THR A 89 -11.30 4.40 -6.12
N SER A 90 -10.14 3.96 -6.30
CA SER A 90 -8.81 4.56 -6.45
C SER A 90 -7.77 3.74 -5.68
N ALA A 91 -6.53 3.74 -6.13
CA ALA A 91 -5.45 2.96 -5.52
C ALA A 91 -5.23 3.31 -4.02
N LYS A 92 -5.35 4.60 -3.64
CA LYS A 92 -5.21 5.04 -2.24
C LYS A 92 -6.28 4.44 -1.33
N ASN A 93 -7.54 4.51 -1.73
CA ASN A 93 -8.66 4.01 -0.92
C ASN A 93 -8.61 2.49 -0.81
N VAL A 94 -8.26 1.81 -1.90
CA VAL A 94 -8.08 0.35 -1.92
C VAL A 94 -7.02 -0.07 -0.91
N LEU A 95 -5.88 0.62 -0.83
CA LEU A 95 -4.84 0.33 0.18
C LEU A 95 -5.38 0.42 1.60
N VAL A 96 -6.13 1.48 1.94
CA VAL A 96 -6.70 1.67 3.28
C VAL A 96 -7.67 0.56 3.64
N TRP A 97 -8.61 0.24 2.76
CA TRP A 97 -9.58 -0.84 2.99
C TRP A 97 -8.92 -2.21 3.09
N SER A 98 -7.94 -2.47 2.23
CA SER A 98 -7.22 -3.74 2.25
C SER A 98 -6.43 -3.95 3.54
N LEU A 99 -5.80 -2.89 4.07
CA LEU A 99 -5.14 -2.93 5.38
C LEU A 99 -6.13 -3.23 6.51
N ALA A 100 -7.33 -2.64 6.46
CA ALA A 100 -8.40 -2.93 7.42
C ALA A 100 -8.85 -4.40 7.35
N LEU A 101 -9.03 -4.95 6.14
CA LEU A 101 -9.38 -6.37 5.94
C LEU A 101 -8.28 -7.31 6.47
N TYR A 102 -7.02 -6.95 6.32
CA TYR A 102 -5.91 -7.70 6.92
C TYR A 102 -5.94 -7.65 8.46
N ALA A 103 -6.29 -6.51 9.04
CA ALA A 103 -6.44 -6.40 10.49
C ALA A 103 -7.55 -7.33 11.03
N VAL A 104 -8.63 -7.54 10.25
CA VAL A 104 -9.69 -8.51 10.59
C VAL A 104 -9.12 -9.94 10.64
N TYR A 105 -8.24 -10.32 9.69
CA TYR A 105 -7.57 -11.62 9.73
C TYR A 105 -6.74 -11.80 11.00
N VAL A 106 -5.92 -10.83 11.35
CA VAL A 106 -5.11 -10.89 12.59
C VAL A 106 -6.01 -10.97 13.83
N ALA A 107 -7.07 -10.15 13.88
CA ALA A 107 -8.03 -10.14 14.98
C ALA A 107 -8.79 -11.48 15.12
N SER A 108 -9.00 -12.22 14.04
CA SER A 108 -9.67 -13.51 14.09
C SER A 108 -8.91 -14.56 14.91
N TYR A 109 -7.57 -14.52 14.89
CA TYR A 109 -6.75 -15.37 15.76
C TYR A 109 -6.82 -14.94 17.23
N LEU A 110 -6.92 -13.65 17.51
CA LEU A 110 -7.16 -13.18 18.87
C LEU A 110 -8.51 -13.69 19.39
N ILE A 111 -9.54 -13.64 18.57
CA ILE A 111 -10.86 -14.20 18.90
C ILE A 111 -10.76 -15.71 19.18
N ALA A 112 -10.01 -16.45 18.37
CA ALA A 112 -9.81 -17.88 18.54
C ALA A 112 -9.11 -18.24 19.86
N VAL A 113 -8.15 -17.39 20.31
CA VAL A 113 -7.47 -17.57 21.59
C VAL A 113 -8.42 -17.29 22.78
N ILE A 114 -9.22 -16.24 22.70
CA ILE A 114 -10.14 -15.84 23.78
C ILE A 114 -11.36 -16.78 23.85
N PHE A 115 -11.86 -17.20 22.70
CA PHE A 115 -13.07 -18.03 22.57
C PHE A 115 -12.77 -19.29 21.74
N PRO A 116 -12.15 -20.32 22.33
CA PRO A 116 -11.76 -21.54 21.60
C PRO A 116 -12.94 -22.26 20.88
N ALA A 117 -14.13 -22.19 21.42
CA ALA A 117 -15.34 -22.75 20.78
C ALA A 117 -15.68 -22.07 19.45
N ALA A 118 -15.28 -20.83 19.24
CA ALA A 118 -15.49 -20.06 18.02
C ALA A 118 -14.25 -20.03 17.10
N ALA A 119 -13.17 -20.75 17.44
CA ALA A 119 -11.90 -20.69 16.72
C ALA A 119 -12.06 -21.00 15.22
N TRP A 120 -12.68 -22.09 14.87
CA TRP A 120 -12.87 -22.51 13.48
C TRP A 120 -13.63 -21.48 12.64
N PRO A 121 -14.87 -21.08 12.99
CA PRO A 121 -15.59 -20.09 12.20
C PRO A 121 -14.90 -18.73 12.16
N ALA A 122 -14.33 -18.28 13.27
CA ALA A 122 -13.64 -16.99 13.33
C ALA A 122 -12.42 -16.94 12.42
N VAL A 123 -11.55 -17.94 12.51
CA VAL A 123 -10.30 -17.99 11.74
C VAL A 123 -10.55 -18.19 10.24
N LEU A 124 -11.49 -19.05 9.86
CA LEU A 124 -11.80 -19.24 8.43
C LEU A 124 -12.49 -18.00 7.83
N PHE A 125 -13.38 -17.34 8.56
CA PHE A 125 -13.95 -16.07 8.15
C PHE A 125 -12.85 -15.01 7.99
N GLY A 126 -11.97 -14.86 9.00
CA GLY A 126 -10.85 -13.94 8.95
C GLY A 126 -9.91 -14.23 7.79
N ALA A 127 -9.60 -15.50 7.50
CA ALA A 127 -8.78 -15.92 6.38
C ALA A 127 -9.40 -15.57 5.02
N THR A 128 -10.71 -15.73 4.87
CA THR A 128 -11.44 -15.33 3.66
C THR A 128 -11.36 -13.83 3.43
N VAL A 129 -11.72 -13.05 4.46
CA VAL A 129 -11.68 -11.58 4.42
C VAL A 129 -10.25 -11.07 4.21
N GLY A 130 -9.28 -11.66 4.91
CA GLY A 130 -7.85 -11.33 4.76
C GLY A 130 -7.31 -11.66 3.39
N GLY A 131 -7.73 -12.77 2.78
CA GLY A 131 -7.36 -13.15 1.42
C GLY A 131 -7.88 -12.16 0.38
N ILE A 132 -9.14 -11.69 0.52
CA ILE A 132 -9.68 -10.61 -0.32
C ILE A 132 -8.86 -9.33 -0.14
N GLY A 133 -8.56 -8.97 1.11
CA GLY A 133 -7.69 -7.85 1.44
C GLY A 133 -6.31 -7.97 0.80
N ALA A 134 -5.69 -9.16 0.86
CA ALA A 134 -4.40 -9.44 0.24
C ALA A 134 -4.43 -9.19 -1.27
N GLY A 135 -5.40 -9.75 -1.97
CA GLY A 135 -5.52 -9.63 -3.42
C GLY A 135 -5.65 -8.18 -3.88
N THR A 136 -6.50 -7.41 -3.21
CA THR A 136 -6.69 -5.99 -3.51
C THR A 136 -5.48 -5.14 -3.10
N LEU A 137 -4.81 -5.48 -1.99
CA LEU A 137 -3.65 -4.75 -1.47
C LEU A 137 -2.48 -4.76 -2.45
N TRP A 138 -2.10 -5.94 -2.94
CA TRP A 138 -0.96 -6.10 -3.83
C TRP A 138 -1.18 -5.41 -5.19
N VAL A 139 -2.37 -5.53 -5.76
CA VAL A 139 -2.72 -4.84 -7.02
C VAL A 139 -2.78 -3.33 -6.79
N GLY A 140 -3.38 -2.88 -5.68
CA GLY A 140 -3.46 -1.47 -5.30
C GLY A 140 -2.09 -0.84 -5.05
N GLN A 141 -1.19 -1.55 -4.37
CA GLN A 141 0.19 -1.10 -4.13
C GLN A 141 0.96 -0.91 -5.43
N GLY A 142 0.89 -1.87 -6.36
CA GLY A 142 1.55 -1.75 -7.66
C GLY A 142 1.07 -0.53 -8.43
N SER A 143 -0.24 -0.30 -8.47
CA SER A 143 -0.84 0.86 -9.12
C SER A 143 -0.46 2.17 -8.44
N TYR A 144 -0.49 2.23 -7.11
CA TYR A 144 -0.09 3.40 -6.34
C TYR A 144 1.39 3.74 -6.54
N PHE A 145 2.26 2.74 -6.52
CA PHE A 145 3.69 2.89 -6.77
C PHE A 145 3.95 3.48 -8.16
N LYS A 146 3.35 2.89 -9.20
CA LYS A 146 3.50 3.36 -10.59
C LYS A 146 3.12 4.84 -10.73
N VAL A 147 1.96 5.24 -10.21
CA VAL A 147 1.47 6.63 -10.30
C VAL A 147 2.39 7.60 -9.56
N ASN A 148 2.84 7.24 -8.35
CA ASN A 148 3.71 8.12 -7.57
C ASN A 148 5.11 8.23 -8.19
N ALA A 149 5.68 7.14 -8.72
CA ALA A 149 6.96 7.15 -9.42
C ALA A 149 6.90 8.06 -10.66
N GLN A 150 5.84 7.98 -11.45
CA GLN A 150 5.65 8.86 -12.61
C GLN A 150 5.51 10.34 -12.21
N LYS A 151 4.76 10.63 -11.14
CA LYS A 151 4.63 12.01 -10.62
C LYS A 151 5.95 12.54 -10.10
N TYR A 152 6.71 11.71 -9.40
CA TYR A 152 8.03 12.09 -8.88
C TYR A 152 9.00 12.37 -10.02
N ALA A 153 9.07 11.51 -11.04
CA ALA A 153 9.92 11.70 -12.21
C ALA A 153 9.64 13.05 -12.89
N ARG A 154 8.35 13.34 -13.17
CA ARG A 154 7.95 14.62 -13.78
C ARG A 154 8.28 15.85 -12.92
N ALA A 155 8.20 15.70 -11.59
CA ALA A 155 8.56 16.79 -10.68
C ALA A 155 10.07 17.02 -10.59
N SER A 156 10.89 15.97 -10.80
CA SER A 156 12.35 16.02 -10.72
C SER A 156 13.05 16.36 -12.04
N GLU A 157 12.44 16.10 -13.20
CA GLU A 157 13.01 16.41 -14.53
C GLU A 157 13.33 17.90 -14.71
N GLY A 158 12.59 18.80 -14.05
CA GLY A 158 12.85 20.24 -14.09
C GLY A 158 13.94 20.74 -13.13
N ILE A 159 14.53 19.87 -12.31
CA ILE A 159 15.54 20.26 -11.29
C ILE A 159 16.95 19.91 -11.77
N THR A 160 17.09 18.97 -12.69
CA THR A 160 18.41 18.44 -13.16
C THR A 160 19.00 19.19 -14.36
N GLU A 161 18.31 20.15 -14.94
CA GLU A 161 18.76 20.91 -16.12
C GLU A 161 19.41 22.25 -15.78
N GLU A 162 19.67 22.58 -14.51
CA GLU A 162 20.41 23.74 -14.03
C GLU A 162 21.74 23.31 -13.37
#